data_ab402e625edddbf31a4d92710818bc77
#
_entry.id   ab402e625edddbf31a4d92710818bc77
#
_cell.length_a   1.000
_cell.length_b   1.000
_cell.length_c   1.000
_cell.angle_alpha   90.00
_cell.angle_beta   90.00
_cell.angle_gamma   90.00
#
_symmetry.space_group_name_H-M   'P 1'
#
loop_
_entity.id
_entity.type
_entity.pdbx_description
1 polymer ?
#
loop_
_entity_poly.entity_id
_entity_poly.type
_entity_poly.pdbx_seq_one_letter_code
_entity_poly.pdbx_strand_id
1 'polypeptide(L)'
;MLSLLVAGSKLNGIRRSPPVYSPLRARVAAVLLAAGWIAVSFAGCSSAPPANVENICAIFKEKKSWYRDAKKSEERWGTPIHVQLAIIRQESSFRFDARPARNKLLGFIPWTRPSDAYGYAQALDSTWQWYKDDTGRRFADRDDFGDAIDFVGWYTDVSTRTAGISKWDPYNQYLAYHEGQGGWQRGSYRSKRWLMQVARTVDYRAKEWGAQLVRCEDDLDDGWWIF
;
A
#
# COMPACT_ATOMS: atom_id res chain seq x y z
N MET A 1 -41.92 -69.55 -58.91
CA MET A 1 -40.64 -69.42 -59.64
C MET A 1 -39.69 -68.52 -58.87
N LEU A 2 -38.56 -68.99 -58.66
CA LEU A 2 -37.25 -68.49 -58.21
C LEU A 2 -37.09 -68.14 -56.73
N SER A 3 -36.41 -69.03 -56.08
CA SER A 3 -35.64 -68.90 -54.85
C SER A 3 -34.47 -67.90 -55.03
N LEU A 4 -34.15 -67.18 -53.96
CA LEU A 4 -32.80 -66.71 -53.76
C LEU A 4 -32.44 -66.62 -52.27
N LEU A 5 -31.46 -67.41 -51.93
CA LEU A 5 -30.75 -67.53 -50.62
C LEU A 5 -30.07 -66.23 -50.25
N VAL A 6 -30.20 -65.77 -49.05
CA VAL A 6 -29.31 -64.77 -48.47
C VAL A 6 -28.50 -65.38 -47.36
N ALA A 7 -27.20 -65.37 -47.62
CA ALA A 7 -26.15 -65.86 -46.70
C ALA A 7 -26.01 -64.92 -45.48
N GLY A 8 -26.07 -65.48 -44.28
CA GLY A 8 -25.77 -64.75 -43.02
C GLY A 8 -24.29 -64.54 -42.84
N SER A 9 -23.83 -63.30 -42.75
CA SER A 9 -22.49 -62.94 -42.33
C SER A 9 -22.48 -62.68 -40.81
N LYS A 10 -21.74 -63.54 -40.09
CA LYS A 10 -21.43 -63.37 -38.66
C LYS A 10 -20.53 -62.17 -38.49
N LEU A 11 -21.00 -61.08 -37.84
CA LEU A 11 -20.15 -60.00 -37.37
C LEU A 11 -19.47 -60.45 -36.04
N ASN A 12 -18.15 -60.63 -36.12
CA ASN A 12 -17.28 -60.83 -34.95
C ASN A 12 -17.24 -59.55 -34.13
N GLY A 13 -17.86 -59.53 -32.98
CA GLY A 13 -17.79 -58.43 -32.01
C GLY A 13 -16.40 -58.38 -31.36
N ILE A 14 -15.61 -57.43 -31.75
CA ILE A 14 -14.34 -57.07 -31.09
C ILE A 14 -14.72 -56.42 -29.76
N ARG A 15 -14.62 -57.15 -28.66
CA ARG A 15 -14.66 -56.58 -27.28
C ARG A 15 -13.42 -55.76 -27.07
N ARG A 16 -13.55 -54.43 -27.11
CA ARG A 16 -12.48 -53.53 -26.61
C ARG A 16 -12.50 -53.58 -25.08
N SER A 17 -11.42 -54.05 -24.47
CA SER A 17 -11.19 -53.98 -23.04
C SER A 17 -11.10 -52.50 -22.62
N PRO A 18 -11.67 -52.09 -21.47
CA PRO A 18 -11.49 -50.72 -20.98
C PRO A 18 -10.02 -50.47 -20.62
N PRO A 19 -9.54 -49.23 -20.79
CA PRO A 19 -8.14 -48.87 -20.46
C PRO A 19 -7.92 -49.06 -18.95
N VAL A 20 -6.90 -49.86 -18.58
CA VAL A 20 -6.47 -50.04 -17.20
C VAL A 20 -5.70 -48.82 -16.78
N TYR A 21 -6.38 -47.87 -16.12
CA TYR A 21 -5.70 -46.76 -15.50
C TYR A 21 -4.88 -47.20 -14.30
N SER A 22 -3.57 -47.17 -14.40
CA SER A 22 -2.70 -47.54 -13.27
C SER A 22 -2.91 -46.48 -12.14
N PRO A 23 -3.15 -46.95 -10.89
CA PRO A 23 -3.38 -46.04 -9.75
C PRO A 23 -2.17 -45.15 -9.45
N LEU A 24 -1.00 -45.50 -9.98
CA LEU A 24 0.25 -44.76 -9.81
C LEU A 24 0.17 -43.39 -10.57
N ARG A 25 -0.38 -43.35 -11.79
CA ARG A 25 -0.50 -42.14 -12.59
C ARG A 25 -1.52 -41.16 -12.00
N ALA A 26 -2.61 -41.65 -11.41
CA ALA A 26 -3.60 -40.81 -10.72
C ALA A 26 -3.01 -40.19 -9.44
N ARG A 27 -2.17 -40.90 -8.69
CA ARG A 27 -1.54 -40.38 -7.49
C ARG A 27 -0.47 -39.31 -7.81
N VAL A 28 0.32 -39.50 -8.88
CA VAL A 28 1.31 -38.51 -9.32
C VAL A 28 0.63 -37.21 -9.80
N ALA A 29 -0.46 -37.32 -10.56
CA ALA A 29 -1.24 -36.13 -11.01
C ALA A 29 -1.86 -35.38 -9.83
N ALA A 30 -2.39 -36.07 -8.82
CA ALA A 30 -2.95 -35.45 -7.61
C ALA A 30 -1.90 -34.72 -6.76
N VAL A 31 -0.68 -35.29 -6.66
CA VAL A 31 0.43 -34.67 -5.92
C VAL A 31 0.94 -33.40 -6.64
N LEU A 32 1.02 -33.42 -7.97
CA LEU A 32 1.47 -32.27 -8.77
C LEU A 32 0.43 -31.13 -8.73
N LEU A 33 -0.87 -31.43 -8.73
CA LEU A 33 -1.92 -30.44 -8.57
C LEU A 33 -1.91 -29.81 -7.16
N ALA A 34 -1.73 -30.62 -6.11
CA ALA A 34 -1.62 -30.11 -4.73
C ALA A 34 -0.38 -29.23 -4.54
N ALA A 35 0.77 -29.60 -5.12
CA ALA A 35 2.00 -28.78 -5.09
C ALA A 35 1.84 -27.45 -5.83
N GLY A 36 1.09 -27.41 -6.95
CA GLY A 36 0.76 -26.19 -7.70
C GLY A 36 -0.08 -25.22 -6.87
N TRP A 37 -1.03 -25.72 -6.09
CA TRP A 37 -1.86 -24.88 -5.21
C TRP A 37 -1.10 -24.28 -4.03
N ILE A 38 -0.13 -24.99 -3.49
CA ILE A 38 0.73 -24.49 -2.40
C ILE A 38 1.67 -23.40 -2.91
N ALA A 39 2.19 -23.50 -4.13
CA ALA A 39 3.09 -22.48 -4.71
C ALA A 39 2.39 -21.13 -4.99
N VAL A 40 1.10 -21.14 -5.35
CA VAL A 40 0.30 -19.90 -5.57
C VAL A 40 0.00 -19.17 -4.25
N SER A 41 -0.02 -19.87 -3.12
CA SER A 41 -0.35 -19.28 -1.82
C SER A 41 0.77 -18.40 -1.22
N PHE A 42 1.98 -18.41 -1.78
CA PHE A 42 3.14 -17.61 -1.32
C PHE A 42 3.35 -16.30 -2.09
N ALA A 43 2.52 -15.99 -3.09
CA ALA A 43 2.43 -14.64 -3.64
C ALA A 43 1.65 -13.72 -2.67
N GLY A 44 1.95 -13.82 -1.37
CA GLY A 44 1.37 -13.02 -0.31
C GLY A 44 1.74 -11.56 -0.50
N CYS A 45 0.73 -10.74 -0.57
CA CYS A 45 0.78 -9.29 -0.67
C CYS A 45 1.88 -8.71 0.22
N SER A 46 2.77 -7.95 -0.37
CA SER A 46 3.83 -7.18 0.30
C SER A 46 3.24 -6.02 1.12
N SER A 47 2.29 -6.30 2.01
CA SER A 47 1.66 -5.32 2.90
C SER A 47 2.46 -5.04 4.17
N ALA A 48 3.48 -5.88 4.46
CA ALA A 48 4.35 -5.65 5.61
C ALA A 48 5.17 -4.35 5.46
N PRO A 49 5.42 -3.61 6.56
CA PRO A 49 6.34 -2.48 6.55
C PRO A 49 7.71 -2.87 5.98
N PRO A 50 8.45 -1.91 5.36
CA PRO A 50 9.80 -2.17 4.90
C PRO A 50 10.72 -2.65 6.03
N ALA A 51 11.63 -3.58 5.72
CA ALA A 51 12.54 -4.14 6.71
C ALA A 51 13.53 -3.10 7.26
N ASN A 52 14.02 -2.19 6.41
CA ASN A 52 14.90 -1.10 6.81
C ASN A 52 14.21 0.25 6.61
N VAL A 53 13.51 0.70 7.64
CA VAL A 53 12.73 1.95 7.63
C VAL A 53 13.58 3.21 7.87
N GLU A 54 14.86 3.09 8.14
CA GLU A 54 15.74 4.25 8.38
C GLU A 54 16.50 4.67 7.11
N ASN A 55 16.37 3.91 6.03
CA ASN A 55 17.03 4.19 4.76
C ASN A 55 16.03 4.23 3.61
N ILE A 56 15.80 5.44 3.04
CA ILE A 56 14.81 5.64 1.97
C ILE A 56 15.15 4.86 0.70
N CYS A 57 16.43 4.70 0.37
CA CYS A 57 16.87 3.90 -0.77
C CYS A 57 16.54 2.41 -0.57
N ALA A 58 16.71 1.89 0.66
CA ALA A 58 16.36 0.52 0.98
C ALA A 58 14.85 0.32 0.94
N ILE A 59 14.06 1.28 1.44
CA ILE A 59 12.59 1.28 1.35
C ILE A 59 12.16 1.12 -0.10
N PHE A 60 12.67 1.96 -0.99
CA PHE A 60 12.25 1.96 -2.39
C PHE A 60 12.82 0.79 -3.21
N LYS A 61 13.99 0.25 -2.86
CA LYS A 61 14.50 -1.00 -3.44
C LYS A 61 13.63 -2.20 -3.09
N GLU A 62 13.12 -2.26 -1.86
CA GLU A 62 12.18 -3.30 -1.42
C GLU A 62 10.76 -3.09 -1.98
N LYS A 63 10.28 -1.84 -1.97
CA LYS A 63 8.92 -1.44 -2.38
C LYS A 63 8.96 -0.60 -3.65
N LYS A 64 9.34 -1.19 -4.77
CA LYS A 64 9.53 -0.47 -6.05
C LYS A 64 8.30 0.32 -6.51
N SER A 65 7.09 -0.20 -6.29
CA SER A 65 5.85 0.53 -6.60
C SER A 65 5.72 1.83 -5.81
N TRP A 66 6.19 1.84 -4.55
CA TRP A 66 6.10 3.01 -3.68
C TRP A 66 6.91 4.20 -4.20
N TYR A 67 8.09 3.93 -4.78
CA TYR A 67 8.88 5.00 -5.40
C TYR A 67 8.12 5.67 -6.55
N ARG A 68 7.52 4.86 -7.45
CA ARG A 68 6.72 5.36 -8.57
C ARG A 68 5.52 6.18 -8.11
N ASP A 69 4.85 5.72 -7.07
CA ASP A 69 3.66 6.38 -6.55
C ASP A 69 4.04 7.69 -5.84
N ALA A 70 5.16 7.69 -5.09
CA ALA A 70 5.72 8.87 -4.46
C ALA A 70 6.20 9.92 -5.49
N LYS A 71 6.84 9.48 -6.59
CA LYS A 71 7.26 10.35 -7.70
C LYS A 71 6.06 11.02 -8.37
N LYS A 72 5.01 10.26 -8.68
CA LYS A 72 3.76 10.80 -9.25
C LYS A 72 3.10 11.82 -8.31
N SER A 73 3.12 11.56 -7.00
CA SER A 73 2.59 12.49 -6.00
C SER A 73 3.42 13.77 -5.94
N GLU A 74 4.74 13.67 -5.96
CA GLU A 74 5.64 14.84 -6.03
C GLU A 74 5.42 15.66 -7.30
N GLU A 75 5.35 15.01 -8.47
CA GLU A 75 5.08 15.66 -9.75
C GLU A 75 3.73 16.40 -9.73
N ARG A 76 2.72 15.80 -9.13
CA ARG A 76 1.37 16.36 -9.07
C ARG A 76 1.25 17.51 -8.08
N TRP A 77 1.82 17.36 -6.90
CA TRP A 77 1.59 18.26 -5.76
C TRP A 77 2.79 19.16 -5.43
N GLY A 78 3.97 18.85 -5.96
CA GLY A 78 5.20 19.59 -5.75
C GLY A 78 5.81 19.49 -4.35
N THR A 79 5.28 18.61 -3.50
CA THR A 79 5.87 18.33 -2.19
C THR A 79 6.92 17.23 -2.34
N PRO A 80 8.18 17.43 -1.87
CA PRO A 80 9.24 16.45 -2.06
C PRO A 80 8.90 15.07 -1.48
N ILE A 81 9.32 14.01 -2.17
CA ILE A 81 9.09 12.60 -1.77
C ILE A 81 9.48 12.37 -0.30
N HIS A 82 10.67 12.85 0.11
CA HIS A 82 11.18 12.63 1.45
C HIS A 82 10.35 13.30 2.54
N VAL A 83 9.70 14.43 2.25
CA VAL A 83 8.75 15.09 3.17
C VAL A 83 7.48 14.25 3.32
N GLN A 84 6.88 13.84 2.21
CA GLN A 84 5.66 13.04 2.22
C GLN A 84 5.88 11.70 2.94
N LEU A 85 6.99 11.03 2.62
CA LEU A 85 7.32 9.73 3.21
C LEU A 85 7.60 9.83 4.72
N ALA A 86 8.24 10.93 5.18
CA ALA A 86 8.50 11.17 6.60
C ALA A 86 7.20 11.36 7.40
N ILE A 87 6.19 11.99 6.81
CA ILE A 87 4.85 12.09 7.40
C ILE A 87 4.24 10.70 7.53
N ILE A 88 4.18 9.91 6.46
CA ILE A 88 3.64 8.52 6.49
C ILE A 88 4.37 7.67 7.54
N ARG A 89 5.70 7.76 7.60
CA ARG A 89 6.48 7.02 8.60
C ARG A 89 6.08 7.39 10.03
N GLN A 90 5.80 8.66 10.28
CA GLN A 90 5.38 9.13 11.59
C GLN A 90 3.95 8.67 11.93
N GLU A 91 3.04 8.69 10.96
CA GLU A 91 1.63 8.37 11.18
C GLU A 91 1.38 6.88 11.42
N SER A 92 1.92 6.03 10.60
CA SER A 92 1.59 4.59 10.61
C SER A 92 2.78 3.65 10.81
N SER A 93 4.01 4.17 10.74
CA SER A 93 5.21 3.32 10.58
C SER A 93 5.11 2.39 9.37
N PHE A 94 4.53 2.87 8.27
CA PHE A 94 4.28 2.13 7.04
C PHE A 94 3.30 0.95 7.19
N ARG A 95 2.44 0.97 8.18
CA ARG A 95 1.40 -0.05 8.35
C ARG A 95 0.14 0.37 7.60
N PHE A 96 -0.30 -0.46 6.68
CA PHE A 96 -1.51 -0.24 5.88
C PHE A 96 -2.79 -0.24 6.73
N ASP A 97 -2.82 -1.04 7.79
CA ASP A 97 -3.97 -1.25 8.67
C ASP A 97 -3.91 -0.44 9.97
N ALA A 98 -3.00 0.55 10.05
CA ALA A 98 -2.79 1.32 11.27
C ALA A 98 -4.08 2.00 11.73
N ARG A 99 -4.34 1.90 13.03
CA ARG A 99 -5.48 2.54 13.71
C ARG A 99 -5.04 3.05 15.08
N PRO A 100 -5.62 4.15 15.59
CA PRO A 100 -5.38 4.58 16.96
C PRO A 100 -5.70 3.47 17.95
N ALA A 101 -4.92 3.39 19.02
CA ALA A 101 -5.18 2.45 20.11
C ALA A 101 -6.56 2.70 20.71
N ARG A 102 -7.26 1.65 21.10
CA ARG A 102 -8.54 1.79 21.80
C ARG A 102 -8.32 2.33 23.20
N ASN A 103 -9.18 3.24 23.63
CA ASN A 103 -9.30 3.60 25.04
C ASN A 103 -9.68 2.35 25.82
N LYS A 104 -9.23 2.27 27.07
CA LYS A 104 -9.54 1.14 27.95
C LYS A 104 -10.55 1.58 29.01
N LEU A 105 -11.71 0.93 29.06
CA LEU A 105 -12.64 1.04 30.16
C LEU A 105 -12.08 0.22 31.34
N LEU A 106 -12.10 0.79 32.54
CA LEU A 106 -11.53 0.18 33.76
C LEU A 106 -10.05 -0.24 33.64
N GLY A 107 -9.30 0.38 32.69
CA GLY A 107 -7.88 0.13 32.48
C GLY A 107 -7.53 -1.13 31.69
N PHE A 108 -8.48 -2.06 31.42
CA PHE A 108 -8.20 -3.32 30.72
C PHE A 108 -9.20 -3.70 29.61
N ILE A 109 -10.45 -3.21 29.64
CA ILE A 109 -11.46 -3.55 28.64
C ILE A 109 -11.31 -2.61 27.43
N PRO A 110 -11.00 -3.10 26.19
CA PRO A 110 -10.97 -2.26 25.00
C PRO A 110 -12.35 -1.61 24.76
N TRP A 111 -12.38 -0.27 24.71
CA TRP A 111 -13.61 0.49 24.54
C TRP A 111 -13.64 1.20 23.17
N THR A 112 -13.74 2.50 23.16
CA THR A 112 -13.80 3.30 21.93
C THR A 112 -12.41 3.66 21.41
N ARG A 113 -12.30 4.01 20.11
CA ARG A 113 -11.10 4.66 19.56
C ARG A 113 -11.23 6.18 19.72
N PRO A 114 -10.12 6.89 19.98
CA PRO A 114 -10.14 8.36 20.12
C PRO A 114 -10.46 9.09 18.82
N SER A 115 -10.23 8.43 17.66
CA SER A 115 -10.54 8.96 16.33
C SER A 115 -10.77 7.82 15.32
N ASP A 116 -11.30 8.16 14.14
CA ASP A 116 -11.51 7.29 12.99
C ASP A 116 -10.31 7.26 12.02
N ALA A 117 -9.15 7.79 12.44
CA ALA A 117 -7.91 7.75 11.67
C ALA A 117 -7.55 6.33 11.25
N TYR A 118 -7.15 6.15 9.97
CA TYR A 118 -6.89 4.84 9.41
C TYR A 118 -5.81 4.86 8.31
N GLY A 119 -5.15 3.71 8.18
CA GLY A 119 -4.26 3.40 7.08
C GLY A 119 -2.89 4.08 7.16
N TYR A 120 -2.19 4.13 6.05
CA TYR A 120 -0.84 4.68 5.96
C TYR A 120 -0.73 6.13 6.41
N ALA A 121 -1.66 6.97 5.99
CA ALA A 121 -1.66 8.40 6.24
C ALA A 121 -2.41 8.81 7.53
N GLN A 122 -3.05 7.90 8.23
CA GLN A 122 -3.88 8.17 9.41
C GLN A 122 -4.92 9.28 9.17
N ALA A 123 -5.42 9.36 7.94
CA ALA A 123 -6.45 10.34 7.58
C ALA A 123 -7.77 10.04 8.30
N LEU A 124 -8.44 11.08 8.78
CA LEU A 124 -9.81 11.00 9.31
C LEU A 124 -10.80 10.77 8.16
N ASP A 125 -11.93 10.13 8.43
CA ASP A 125 -12.98 9.87 7.44
C ASP A 125 -13.41 11.13 6.70
N SER A 126 -13.65 12.21 7.42
CA SER A 126 -14.07 13.50 6.86
C SER A 126 -13.00 14.14 5.97
N THR A 127 -11.73 14.08 6.38
CA THR A 127 -10.61 14.63 5.61
C THR A 127 -10.33 13.79 4.36
N TRP A 128 -10.48 12.47 4.47
CA TRP A 128 -10.36 11.57 3.33
C TRP A 128 -11.48 11.79 2.30
N GLN A 129 -12.71 12.00 2.76
CA GLN A 129 -13.81 12.33 1.87
C GLN A 129 -13.59 13.67 1.16
N TRP A 130 -13.12 14.70 1.88
CA TRP A 130 -12.75 15.98 1.27
C TRP A 130 -11.67 15.80 0.17
N TYR A 131 -10.64 15.03 0.43
CA TYR A 131 -9.63 14.70 -0.59
C TYR A 131 -10.25 14.04 -1.83
N LYS A 132 -11.13 13.06 -1.64
CA LYS A 132 -11.80 12.37 -2.75
C LYS A 132 -12.67 13.31 -3.58
N ASP A 133 -13.39 14.22 -2.93
CA ASP A 133 -14.27 15.18 -3.59
C ASP A 133 -13.45 16.24 -4.34
N ASP A 134 -12.39 16.77 -3.73
CA ASP A 134 -11.53 17.80 -4.31
C ASP A 134 -10.70 17.28 -5.51
N THR A 135 -10.28 16.03 -5.48
CA THR A 135 -9.41 15.44 -6.51
C THR A 135 -10.13 14.56 -7.53
N GLY A 136 -11.40 14.23 -7.30
CA GLY A 136 -12.17 13.29 -8.12
C GLY A 136 -11.77 11.81 -7.94
N ARG A 137 -10.91 11.47 -6.99
CA ARG A 137 -10.40 10.10 -6.74
C ARG A 137 -11.38 9.27 -5.91
N ARG A 138 -12.57 9.02 -6.44
CA ARG A 138 -13.69 8.37 -5.74
C ARG A 138 -13.37 6.98 -5.18
N PHE A 139 -12.45 6.24 -5.81
CA PHE A 139 -12.08 4.87 -5.44
C PHE A 139 -10.79 4.79 -4.63
N ALA A 140 -10.25 5.94 -4.20
CA ALA A 140 -9.04 5.96 -3.37
C ALA A 140 -9.28 5.26 -2.03
N ASP A 141 -8.29 4.47 -1.59
CA ASP A 141 -8.33 3.71 -0.35
C ASP A 141 -7.17 4.08 0.60
N ARG A 142 -7.46 4.21 1.91
CA ARG A 142 -6.48 4.64 2.91
C ARG A 142 -5.42 3.60 3.23
N ASP A 143 -5.65 2.34 2.91
CA ASP A 143 -4.71 1.22 3.05
C ASP A 143 -3.96 0.88 1.75
N ASP A 144 -4.21 1.59 0.64
CA ASP A 144 -3.35 1.62 -0.52
C ASP A 144 -2.26 2.71 -0.36
N PHE A 145 -0.99 2.32 -0.59
CA PHE A 145 0.13 3.26 -0.41
C PHE A 145 0.11 4.40 -1.42
N GLY A 146 -0.23 4.10 -2.68
CA GLY A 146 -0.27 5.10 -3.76
C GLY A 146 -1.32 6.17 -3.51
N ASP A 147 -2.50 5.76 -3.02
CA ASP A 147 -3.56 6.69 -2.65
C ASP A 147 -3.20 7.48 -1.39
N ALA A 148 -2.58 6.83 -0.41
CA ALA A 148 -2.19 7.49 0.83
C ALA A 148 -1.08 8.52 0.64
N ILE A 149 -0.08 8.26 -0.22
CA ILE A 149 0.98 9.23 -0.48
C ILE A 149 0.48 10.39 -1.35
N ASP A 150 -0.43 10.14 -2.31
CA ASP A 150 -1.09 11.20 -3.08
C ASP A 150 -1.94 12.10 -2.16
N PHE A 151 -2.64 11.51 -1.17
CA PHE A 151 -3.35 12.26 -0.13
C PHE A 151 -2.41 13.16 0.68
N VAL A 152 -1.25 12.66 1.12
CA VAL A 152 -0.27 13.46 1.87
C VAL A 152 0.25 14.61 1.01
N GLY A 153 0.56 14.35 -0.27
CA GLY A 153 0.95 15.39 -1.23
C GLY A 153 -0.13 16.46 -1.40
N TRP A 154 -1.38 16.05 -1.59
CA TRP A 154 -2.52 16.95 -1.66
C TRP A 154 -2.69 17.79 -0.39
N TYR A 155 -2.64 17.17 0.79
CA TYR A 155 -2.85 17.87 2.05
C TYR A 155 -1.76 18.90 2.36
N THR A 156 -0.52 18.58 2.02
CA THR A 156 0.61 19.52 2.13
C THR A 156 0.50 20.67 1.11
N ASP A 157 -0.04 20.41 -0.10
CA ASP A 157 -0.36 21.46 -1.07
C ASP A 157 -1.49 22.38 -0.56
N VAL A 158 -2.55 21.81 0.04
CA VAL A 158 -3.60 22.61 0.71
C VAL A 158 -2.98 23.47 1.81
N SER A 159 -2.08 22.93 2.63
CA SER A 159 -1.39 23.70 3.69
C SER A 159 -0.54 24.83 3.12
N THR A 160 0.09 24.64 1.96
CA THR A 160 0.82 25.69 1.26
C THR A 160 -0.10 26.78 0.74
N ARG A 161 -1.18 26.42 0.06
CA ARG A 161 -2.13 27.37 -0.55
C ARG A 161 -2.91 28.17 0.50
N THR A 162 -3.25 27.56 1.63
CA THR A 162 -4.16 28.18 2.64
C THR A 162 -3.41 28.80 3.82
N ALA A 163 -2.24 28.31 4.15
CA ALA A 163 -1.46 28.77 5.32
C ALA A 163 -0.08 29.31 4.96
N GLY A 164 0.33 29.27 3.69
CA GLY A 164 1.63 29.79 3.24
C GLY A 164 2.84 28.93 3.67
N ILE A 165 2.61 27.68 4.08
CA ILE A 165 3.68 26.78 4.54
C ILE A 165 4.44 26.25 3.32
N SER A 166 5.77 26.40 3.31
CA SER A 166 6.60 25.85 2.24
C SER A 166 6.47 24.32 2.17
N LYS A 167 6.39 23.78 0.94
CA LYS A 167 6.40 22.33 0.68
C LYS A 167 7.71 21.66 1.11
N TRP A 168 8.78 22.46 1.25
CA TRP A 168 10.12 22.07 1.69
C TRP A 168 10.34 22.25 3.20
N ASP A 169 9.27 22.55 3.97
CA ASP A 169 9.32 22.72 5.43
C ASP A 169 8.60 21.56 6.14
N PRO A 170 9.27 20.42 6.38
CA PRO A 170 8.66 19.24 6.98
C PRO A 170 8.12 19.52 8.39
N TYR A 171 8.78 20.41 9.16
CA TYR A 171 8.37 20.76 10.51
C TYR A 171 6.97 21.41 10.53
N ASN A 172 6.79 22.49 9.77
CA ASN A 172 5.53 23.19 9.75
C ASN A 172 4.45 22.43 8.97
N GLN A 173 4.81 21.68 7.93
CA GLN A 173 3.89 20.78 7.22
C GLN A 173 3.32 19.71 8.17
N TYR A 174 4.16 19.10 9.02
CA TYR A 174 3.68 18.11 9.98
C TYR A 174 2.81 18.74 11.08
N LEU A 175 3.15 19.93 11.58
CA LEU A 175 2.31 20.65 12.54
C LEU A 175 0.91 20.95 11.95
N ALA A 176 0.87 21.41 10.69
CA ALA A 176 -0.40 21.65 10.00
C ALA A 176 -1.16 20.36 9.68
N TYR A 177 -0.44 19.26 9.40
CA TYR A 177 -1.03 17.94 9.19
C TYR A 177 -1.79 17.46 10.43
N HIS A 178 -1.22 17.65 11.60
CA HIS A 178 -1.80 17.23 12.87
C HIS A 178 -2.89 18.18 13.39
N GLU A 179 -2.68 19.50 13.31
CA GLU A 179 -3.60 20.51 13.90
C GLU A 179 -4.68 20.99 12.92
N GLY A 180 -4.58 20.64 11.64
CA GLY A 180 -5.27 21.31 10.56
C GLY A 180 -4.65 22.69 10.27
N GLN A 181 -4.87 23.22 9.06
CA GLN A 181 -4.33 24.52 8.62
C GLN A 181 -4.78 25.67 9.55
N GLY A 182 -6.06 25.69 9.93
CA GLY A 182 -6.57 26.69 10.86
C GLY A 182 -6.00 26.59 12.27
N GLY A 183 -5.74 25.37 12.76
CA GLY A 183 -5.06 25.14 14.04
C GLY A 183 -3.64 25.66 14.02
N TRP A 184 -2.89 25.36 12.94
CA TRP A 184 -1.54 25.86 12.74
C TRP A 184 -1.50 27.40 12.70
N GLN A 185 -2.39 28.04 11.93
CA GLN A 185 -2.47 29.51 11.85
C GLN A 185 -2.73 30.18 13.22
N ARG A 186 -3.59 29.58 14.04
CA ARG A 186 -3.84 30.06 15.41
C ARG A 186 -2.72 29.73 16.40
N GLY A 187 -1.76 28.90 15.99
CA GLY A 187 -0.66 28.47 16.86
C GLY A 187 -1.06 27.49 17.96
N SER A 188 -2.11 26.67 17.76
CA SER A 188 -2.63 25.72 18.75
C SER A 188 -1.57 24.68 19.20
N TYR A 189 -0.60 24.38 18.32
CA TYR A 189 0.52 23.49 18.60
C TYR A 189 1.49 24.02 19.68
N ARG A 190 1.51 25.34 19.92
CA ARG A 190 2.46 25.96 20.86
C ARG A 190 2.31 25.48 22.29
N SER A 191 1.10 25.11 22.69
CA SER A 191 0.82 24.49 23.99
C SER A 191 1.15 22.99 24.04
N LYS A 192 1.48 22.35 22.90
CA LYS A 192 1.71 20.92 22.77
C LYS A 192 3.19 20.62 22.55
N ARG A 193 3.99 20.68 23.62
CA ARG A 193 5.46 20.44 23.56
C ARG A 193 5.80 19.10 22.87
N TRP A 194 5.00 18.06 23.16
CA TRP A 194 5.17 16.75 22.54
C TRP A 194 5.02 16.81 21.02
N LEU A 195 4.02 17.55 20.51
CA LEU A 195 3.78 17.65 19.06
C LEU A 195 4.95 18.37 18.36
N MET A 196 5.43 19.46 18.96
CA MET A 196 6.62 20.16 18.44
C MET A 196 7.85 19.24 18.42
N GLN A 197 8.01 18.36 19.41
CA GLN A 197 9.10 17.38 19.42
C GLN A 197 8.94 16.34 18.31
N VAL A 198 7.73 15.83 18.10
CA VAL A 198 7.43 14.92 16.99
C VAL A 198 7.69 15.59 15.64
N ALA A 199 7.25 16.84 15.45
CA ALA A 199 7.52 17.61 14.23
C ALA A 199 9.02 17.79 13.95
N ARG A 200 9.87 17.99 14.98
CA ARG A 200 11.33 17.99 14.81
C ARG A 200 11.88 16.65 14.37
N THR A 201 11.31 15.55 14.85
CA THR A 201 11.70 14.19 14.42
C THR A 201 11.34 13.97 12.96
N VAL A 202 10.18 14.43 12.52
CA VAL A 202 9.77 14.37 11.10
C VAL A 202 10.70 15.22 10.24
N ASP A 203 11.00 16.44 10.65
CA ASP A 203 11.92 17.34 9.95
C ASP A 203 13.33 16.75 9.81
N TYR A 204 13.88 16.22 10.89
CA TYR A 204 15.18 15.54 10.87
C TYR A 204 15.19 14.37 9.90
N ARG A 205 14.18 13.48 9.99
CA ARG A 205 14.05 12.31 9.11
C ARG A 205 13.90 12.71 7.65
N ALA A 206 13.08 13.71 7.36
CA ALA A 206 12.90 14.19 5.99
C ALA A 206 14.22 14.70 5.41
N LYS A 207 15.01 15.46 6.16
CA LYS A 207 16.31 15.97 5.72
C LYS A 207 17.33 14.84 5.47
N GLU A 208 17.40 13.88 6.39
CA GLU A 208 18.26 12.70 6.23
C GLU A 208 17.86 11.87 4.99
N TRP A 209 16.58 11.66 4.80
CA TRP A 209 16.08 10.92 3.64
C TRP A 209 16.27 11.68 2.34
N GLY A 210 16.13 13.01 2.34
CA GLY A 210 16.45 13.82 1.17
C GLY A 210 17.91 13.65 0.75
N ALA A 211 18.84 13.71 1.72
CA ALA A 211 20.25 13.49 1.45
C ALA A 211 20.59 12.05 1.01
N GLN A 212 19.83 11.05 1.47
CA GLN A 212 19.97 9.66 1.01
C GLN A 212 19.45 9.50 -0.42
N LEU A 213 18.27 10.07 -0.73
CA LEU A 213 17.58 9.92 -2.01
C LEU A 213 18.43 10.43 -3.18
N VAL A 214 19.08 11.58 -3.03
CA VAL A 214 20.02 12.14 -4.03
C VAL A 214 21.09 11.13 -4.47
N ARG A 215 21.47 10.18 -3.60
CA ARG A 215 22.52 9.18 -3.90
C ARG A 215 22.02 7.94 -4.61
N CYS A 216 20.72 7.72 -4.68
CA CYS A 216 20.15 6.49 -5.24
C CYS A 216 18.98 6.76 -6.21
N GLU A 217 18.61 8.00 -6.44
CA GLU A 217 17.48 8.36 -7.28
C GLU A 217 17.69 7.87 -8.71
N ASP A 218 18.88 8.08 -9.27
CA ASP A 218 19.22 7.61 -10.62
C ASP A 218 19.05 6.08 -10.75
N ASP A 219 19.53 5.30 -9.76
CA ASP A 219 19.36 3.84 -9.72
C ASP A 219 17.88 3.42 -9.66
N LEU A 220 17.04 4.22 -8.98
CA LEU A 220 15.60 3.97 -8.85
C LEU A 220 14.86 4.30 -10.13
N ASP A 221 15.25 5.36 -10.83
CA ASP A 221 14.70 5.77 -12.12
C ASP A 221 15.12 4.80 -13.23
N ASP A 222 16.38 4.35 -13.30
CA ASP A 222 16.90 3.41 -14.31
C ASP A 222 16.25 2.02 -14.21
N GLY A 223 15.86 1.58 -13.02
CA GLY A 223 15.09 0.34 -12.82
C GLY A 223 13.71 0.33 -13.47
N TRP A 224 13.26 1.44 -14.03
CA TRP A 224 11.97 1.62 -14.68
C TRP A 224 11.93 1.08 -16.13
N TRP A 225 13.07 1.05 -16.85
CA TRP A 225 13.12 0.74 -18.29
C TRP A 225 13.29 -0.75 -18.62
N ILE A 226 13.29 -1.67 -17.63
CA ILE A 226 13.62 -3.08 -17.84
C ILE A 226 12.36 -3.99 -17.95
N PHE A 227 11.15 -3.45 -18.06
CA PHE A 227 9.92 -4.25 -18.26
C PHE A 227 9.02 -3.66 -19.34
#